data_1c83183218e0d9101c12e038650ef484
#
_entry.id   1c83183218e0d9101c12e038650ef484
#
_cell.length_a   1.000
_cell.length_b   1.000
_cell.length_c   1.000
_cell.angle_alpha   90.00
_cell.angle_beta   90.00
_cell.angle_gamma   90.00
#
_symmetry.space_group_name_H-M   'P 1'
#
loop_
_entity.id
_entity.type
_entity.pdbx_description
1 polymer ?
#
loop_
_entity_poly.entity_id
_entity_poly.type
_entity_poly.pdbx_seq_one_letter_code
_entity_poly.pdbx_strand_id
1 'polypeptide(L)' 'MRKEIEINGCVEVPPEMTMDEFCDAFIEFIESKGWYFGGGFNEIIDGYYVNPDGTKGKFVVDKE' A
#
# COMPACT_ATOMS: atom_id res chain seq x y z
N MET A 1 24.08 -13.82 -1.66
CA MET A 1 22.95 -14.03 -0.77
C MET A 1 21.92 -12.94 -0.99
N ARG A 2 20.65 -13.29 -0.93
CA ARG A 2 19.58 -12.34 -1.18
C ARG A 2 18.84 -12.10 0.12
N LYS A 3 18.72 -10.87 0.51
CA LYS A 3 18.02 -10.53 1.74
C LYS A 3 16.81 -9.66 1.41
N GLU A 4 15.69 -9.98 2.02
CA GLU A 4 14.47 -9.23 1.85
C GLU A 4 13.86 -8.97 3.21
N ILE A 5 13.13 -7.88 3.32
CA ILE A 5 12.39 -7.56 4.53
C ILE A 5 10.93 -7.41 4.12
N GLU A 6 10.09 -8.24 4.70
CA GLU A 6 8.66 -8.19 4.39
C GLU A 6 8.01 -7.12 5.25
N ILE A 7 7.13 -6.33 4.65
CA ILE A 7 6.47 -5.23 5.34
C ILE A 7 4.99 -5.53 5.45
N ASN A 8 4.45 -5.43 6.66
CA ASN A 8 3.02 -5.60 6.89
C ASN A 8 2.50 -4.38 7.59
N GLY A 9 1.42 -3.82 7.10
CA GLY A 9 0.82 -2.67 7.73
C GLY A 9 0.14 -1.77 6.72
N CYS A 10 -0.37 -0.65 7.22
CA CYS A 10 -1.05 0.32 6.39
C CYS A 10 -0.48 1.70 6.67
N VAL A 11 -0.48 2.55 5.67
CA VAL A 11 -0.05 3.93 5.83
C VAL A 11 -1.28 4.80 5.70
N GLU A 12 -1.52 5.62 6.71
CA GLU A 12 -2.65 6.53 6.65
C GLU A 12 -2.25 7.75 5.84
N VAL A 13 -3.04 8.10 4.86
CA VAL A 13 -2.74 9.22 3.96
C VAL A 13 -3.92 10.19 3.95
N PRO A 14 -3.70 11.43 3.49
CA PRO A 14 -4.82 12.36 3.35
C PRO A 14 -5.88 11.79 2.44
N PRO A 15 -7.16 12.02 2.72
CA PRO A 15 -8.24 11.41 1.93
C PRO A 15 -8.18 11.76 0.45
N GLU A 16 -7.62 12.90 0.11
CA GLU A 16 -7.56 13.30 -1.30
C GLU A 16 -6.40 12.66 -2.06
N MET A 17 -5.50 11.99 -1.37
CA MET A 17 -4.38 11.35 -2.06
C MET A 17 -4.86 10.08 -2.76
N THR A 18 -4.52 9.92 -4.02
CA THR A 18 -4.90 8.72 -4.76
C THR A 18 -3.88 7.63 -4.53
N MET A 19 -4.28 6.40 -4.81
CA MET A 19 -3.37 5.28 -4.68
C MET A 19 -2.20 5.42 -5.64
N ASP A 20 -2.45 5.94 -6.86
CA ASP A 20 -1.36 6.14 -7.81
C ASP A 20 -0.33 7.12 -7.26
N GLU A 21 -0.79 8.20 -6.63
CA GLU A 21 0.14 9.17 -6.04
C GLU A 21 0.97 8.52 -4.94
N PHE A 22 0.33 7.72 -4.12
CA PHE A 22 1.05 7.06 -3.06
C PHE A 22 2.07 6.06 -3.62
N CYS A 23 1.67 5.28 -4.60
CA CYS A 23 2.57 4.30 -5.19
C CYS A 23 3.79 4.98 -5.80
N ASP A 24 3.56 6.09 -6.51
CA ASP A 24 4.68 6.80 -7.12
C ASP A 24 5.66 7.30 -6.06
N ALA A 25 5.15 7.86 -4.99
CA ALA A 25 6.02 8.38 -3.94
C ALA A 25 6.77 7.24 -3.24
N PHE A 26 6.09 6.14 -3.00
CA PHE A 26 6.70 5.01 -2.32
C PHE A 26 7.80 4.39 -3.17
N ILE A 27 7.52 4.15 -4.43
CA ILE A 27 8.52 3.55 -5.33
C ILE A 27 9.69 4.49 -5.52
N GLU A 28 9.41 5.77 -5.65
CA GLU A 28 10.49 6.74 -5.81
C GLU A 28 11.44 6.69 -4.61
N PHE A 29 10.86 6.60 -3.40
CA PHE A 29 11.69 6.52 -2.21
C PHE A 29 12.56 5.25 -2.23
N ILE A 30 11.93 4.12 -2.53
CA ILE A 30 12.64 2.84 -2.57
C ILE A 30 13.78 2.88 -3.57
N GLU A 31 13.50 3.39 -4.76
CA GLU A 31 14.51 3.42 -5.81
C GLU A 31 15.63 4.41 -5.53
N SER A 32 15.31 5.50 -4.82
CA SER A 32 16.34 6.47 -4.49
C SER A 32 17.38 5.88 -3.54
N LYS A 33 17.03 4.81 -2.85
CA LYS A 33 17.96 4.15 -1.96
C LYS A 33 18.70 3.00 -2.65
N GLY A 34 18.39 2.74 -3.89
CA GLY A 34 18.98 1.61 -4.59
C GLY A 34 18.34 0.29 -4.21
N TRP A 35 17.14 0.34 -3.65
CA TRP A 35 16.44 -0.87 -3.23
C TRP A 35 15.42 -1.26 -4.28
N TYR A 36 14.83 -2.41 -4.10
CA TYR A 36 13.80 -2.90 -5.01
C TYR A 36 12.61 -3.38 -4.20
N PHE A 37 11.42 -2.99 -4.62
CA PHE A 37 10.20 -3.43 -3.97
C PHE A 37 9.39 -4.27 -4.94
N GLY A 38 9.01 -5.47 -4.50
CA GLY A 38 8.13 -6.31 -5.31
C GLY A 38 6.91 -6.63 -4.48
N GLY A 39 5.74 -6.39 -5.04
CA GLY A 39 4.51 -6.65 -4.32
C GLY A 39 3.40 -5.80 -4.88
N GLY A 40 2.30 -5.74 -4.14
CA GLY A 40 1.14 -5.00 -4.57
C GLY A 40 0.68 -4.03 -3.52
N PHE A 41 -0.32 -3.24 -3.90
CA PHE A 41 -0.93 -2.27 -3.02
C PHE A 41 -2.42 -2.48 -3.03
N ASN A 42 -3.07 -2.23 -1.91
CA ASN A 42 -4.51 -2.29 -1.82
C ASN A 42 -5.00 -1.00 -1.19
N GLU A 43 -6.11 -0.50 -1.69
CA GLU A 43 -6.71 0.71 -1.13
C GLU A 43 -7.71 0.31 -0.06
N ILE A 44 -7.70 1.02 1.05
CA ILE A 44 -8.61 0.75 2.17
C ILE A 44 -9.30 2.05 2.52
N ILE A 45 -10.62 2.04 2.56
CA ILE A 45 -11.40 3.20 2.94
C ILE A 45 -12.32 2.81 4.07
N ASP A 46 -12.21 3.52 5.18
CA ASP A 46 -13.04 3.28 6.37
C ASP A 46 -12.98 1.82 6.82
N GLY A 47 -11.82 1.21 6.71
CA GLY A 47 -11.62 -0.14 7.19
C GLY A 47 -11.99 -1.24 6.22
N TYR A 48 -12.36 -0.90 4.99
CA TYR A 48 -12.72 -1.91 4.00
C TYR A 48 -11.80 -1.82 2.79
N TYR A 49 -11.41 -2.97 2.27
CA TYR A 49 -10.68 -3.01 1.03
C TYR A 49 -11.56 -2.50 -0.09
N VAL A 50 -10.98 -1.83 -1.06
CA VAL A 50 -11.70 -1.35 -2.21
C VAL A 50 -11.38 -2.29 -3.37
N ASN A 51 -12.43 -2.86 -3.97
CA ASN A 51 -12.24 -3.76 -5.11
C ASN A 51 -11.84 -2.98 -6.35
N PRO A 52 -11.26 -3.65 -7.35
CA PRO A 52 -10.83 -2.95 -8.56
C PRO A 52 -11.96 -2.20 -9.27
N ASP A 53 -13.23 -2.65 -9.09
CA ASP A 53 -14.35 -1.97 -9.71
C ASP A 53 -14.90 -0.85 -8.85
N GLY A 54 -14.25 -0.55 -7.73
CA GLY A 54 -14.66 0.55 -6.88
C GLY A 54 -15.65 0.19 -5.79
N THR A 55 -16.08 -1.06 -5.73
CA THR A 55 -17.04 -1.46 -4.70
C THR A 55 -16.31 -1.81 -3.42
N LYS A 56 -17.08 -1.79 -2.32
CA LYS A 56 -16.53 -2.13 -1.02
C LYS A 56 -16.22 -3.62 -0.95
N GLY A 57 -15.04 -3.93 -0.49
CA GLY A 57 -14.64 -5.32 -0.37
C GLY A 57 -14.69 -5.78 1.07
N LYS A 58 -13.75 -6.64 1.43
CA LYS A 58 -13.73 -7.26 2.74
C LYS A 58 -13.24 -6.28 3.79
N PHE A 59 -13.74 -6.39 4.99
CA PHE A 59 -13.28 -5.57 6.10
C PHE A 59 -11.87 -6.00 6.50
N VAL A 60 -11.01 -5.02 6.73
CA VAL A 60 -9.64 -5.32 7.14
C VAL A 60 -9.65 -5.68 8.61
N VAL A 61 -9.18 -6.87 8.92
CA VAL A 61 -9.07 -7.28 10.31
C VAL A 61 -7.76 -6.75 10.84
N ASP A 62 -7.87 -5.88 11.83
CA ASP A 62 -6.69 -5.30 12.41
C ASP A 62 -6.23 -6.15 13.55
N LYS A 63 -5.08 -6.74 13.44
CA LYS A 63 -4.64 -7.59 14.40
C LYS A 63 -3.68 -6.97 15.23
N GLU A 64 -3.50 -6.28 15.77
CA GLU A 64 -2.53 -5.68 16.57
C GLU A 64 -1.92 -6.41 17.48
#